data_0c375d6f7e2be235befcb8ec81c99db2
#
_entry.id   0c375d6f7e2be235befcb8ec81c99db2
#
_cell.length_a   1.000
_cell.length_b   1.000
_cell.length_c   1.000
_cell.angle_alpha   90.00
_cell.angle_beta   90.00
_cell.angle_gamma   90.00
#
_symmetry.space_group_name_H-M   'P 1'
#
loop_
_entity.id
_entity.type
_entity.pdbx_description
1 polymer ?
#
loop_
_entity_poly.entity_id
_entity_poly.type
_entity_poly.pdbx_seq_one_letter_code
_entity_poly.pdbx_strand_id
1 'polypeptide(L)'
;MTELQVERLLDTQLDRHAEVTAAMRAHLPQVQAVADELIRRLAAGGVLYTYGNGGSAADAQHLVGELIGRYLRERRPLPAVALVGDAAVVSCIANDYSYDDVFARQVQALARPQDMVVGFSTSGTSPTVVKGLAAARANGACSVAFTSTRGGDLAAAADLAVVVPAEETARIQEMHLLALHLISELVDRWAAGTEPAPAS
;
A
#
# COMPACT_ATOMS: atom_id res chain seq x y z
N MET A 1 13.13 16.76 -30.06
CA MET A 1 11.89 16.05 -30.47
C MET A 1 11.01 17.01 -31.23
N THR A 2 10.41 16.58 -32.34
CA THR A 2 9.39 17.35 -33.05
C THR A 2 8.05 17.30 -32.29
N GLU A 3 7.15 18.25 -32.56
CA GLU A 3 5.81 18.27 -31.95
C GLU A 3 5.06 16.93 -32.15
N LEU A 4 5.07 16.39 -33.37
CA LEU A 4 4.48 15.09 -33.68
C LEU A 4 5.11 13.93 -32.90
N GLN A 5 6.42 13.97 -32.58
CA GLN A 5 7.07 12.94 -31.75
C GLN A 5 6.63 13.04 -30.29
N VAL A 6 6.40 14.24 -29.78
CA VAL A 6 5.88 14.47 -28.41
C VAL A 6 4.46 13.94 -28.32
N GLU A 7 3.58 14.32 -29.25
CA GLU A 7 2.18 13.88 -29.30
C GLU A 7 2.08 12.34 -29.28
N ARG A 8 2.79 11.67 -30.18
CA ARG A 8 2.81 10.19 -30.24
C ARG A 8 3.33 9.54 -28.95
N LEU A 9 4.32 10.17 -28.30
CA LEU A 9 4.82 9.66 -27.03
C LEU A 9 3.74 9.72 -25.95
N LEU A 10 3.03 10.84 -25.84
CA LEU A 10 1.96 11.03 -24.84
C LEU A 10 0.80 10.05 -25.08
N ASP A 11 0.34 9.93 -26.34
CA ASP A 11 -0.70 8.96 -26.71
C ASP A 11 -0.30 7.53 -26.34
N THR A 12 0.94 7.14 -26.64
CA THR A 12 1.45 5.81 -26.28
C THR A 12 1.41 5.57 -24.77
N GLN A 13 1.71 6.58 -23.94
CA GLN A 13 1.66 6.44 -22.48
C GLN A 13 0.22 6.27 -21.97
N LEU A 14 -0.74 6.99 -22.55
CA LEU A 14 -2.17 6.86 -22.24
C LEU A 14 -2.72 5.49 -22.65
N ASP A 15 -2.36 5.01 -23.84
CA ASP A 15 -2.78 3.69 -24.33
C ASP A 15 -2.28 2.58 -23.39
N ARG A 16 -1.00 2.61 -22.98
CA ARG A 16 -0.42 1.66 -22.02
C ARG A 16 -1.11 1.71 -20.67
N HIS A 17 -1.43 2.91 -20.16
CA HIS A 17 -2.21 3.07 -18.93
C HIS A 17 -3.58 2.39 -19.06
N ALA A 18 -4.29 2.62 -20.17
CA ALA A 18 -5.61 2.04 -20.43
C ALA A 18 -5.55 0.50 -20.52
N GLU A 19 -4.54 -0.05 -21.19
CA GLU A 19 -4.32 -1.50 -21.30
C GLU A 19 -4.12 -2.14 -19.91
N VAL A 20 -3.23 -1.59 -19.08
CA VAL A 20 -2.95 -2.13 -17.76
C VAL A 20 -4.16 -1.97 -16.83
N THR A 21 -4.88 -0.85 -16.92
CA THR A 21 -6.13 -0.63 -16.18
C THR A 21 -7.20 -1.67 -16.54
N ALA A 22 -7.34 -2.00 -17.83
CA ALA A 22 -8.26 -3.06 -18.26
C ALA A 22 -7.84 -4.44 -17.71
N ALA A 23 -6.54 -4.74 -17.70
CA ALA A 23 -6.00 -5.99 -17.19
C ALA A 23 -6.17 -6.13 -15.66
N MET A 24 -6.20 -5.03 -14.91
CA MET A 24 -6.44 -5.01 -13.46
C MET A 24 -7.79 -5.64 -13.06
N ARG A 25 -8.76 -5.75 -13.97
CA ARG A 25 -10.06 -6.41 -13.67
C ARG A 25 -9.90 -7.84 -13.17
N ALA A 26 -8.92 -8.58 -13.68
CA ALA A 26 -8.62 -9.95 -13.22
C ALA A 26 -8.04 -9.98 -11.80
N HIS A 27 -7.53 -8.87 -11.30
CA HIS A 27 -6.87 -8.73 -10.00
C HIS A 27 -7.77 -8.08 -8.93
N LEU A 28 -8.99 -7.66 -9.27
CA LEU A 28 -9.95 -7.09 -8.31
C LEU A 28 -10.25 -8.00 -7.11
N PRO A 29 -10.30 -9.34 -7.23
CA PRO A 29 -10.46 -10.21 -6.07
C PRO A 29 -9.32 -10.07 -5.04
N GLN A 30 -8.09 -9.79 -5.48
CA GLN A 30 -6.94 -9.53 -4.58
C GLN A 30 -7.16 -8.21 -3.81
N VAL A 31 -7.61 -7.16 -4.51
CA VAL A 31 -7.92 -5.86 -3.92
C VAL A 31 -9.02 -5.99 -2.87
N GLN A 32 -10.09 -6.73 -3.19
CA GLN A 32 -11.17 -7.00 -2.26
C GLN A 32 -10.69 -7.76 -1.03
N ALA A 33 -9.90 -8.83 -1.20
CA ALA A 33 -9.38 -9.60 -0.08
C ALA A 33 -8.55 -8.75 0.90
N VAL A 34 -7.75 -7.80 0.37
CA VAL A 34 -7.00 -6.85 1.21
C VAL A 34 -7.94 -5.91 1.95
N ALA A 35 -8.98 -5.38 1.28
CA ALA A 35 -9.97 -4.52 1.93
C ALA A 35 -10.73 -5.23 3.04
N ASP A 36 -11.20 -6.45 2.79
CA ASP A 36 -11.94 -7.27 3.76
C ASP A 36 -11.09 -7.58 5.00
N GLU A 37 -9.82 -7.95 4.80
CA GLU A 37 -8.89 -8.20 5.89
C GLU A 37 -8.56 -6.91 6.67
N LEU A 38 -8.37 -5.78 5.99
CA LEU A 38 -8.13 -4.49 6.63
C LEU A 38 -9.32 -4.09 7.50
N ILE A 39 -10.55 -4.20 6.98
CA ILE A 39 -11.79 -3.94 7.73
C ILE A 39 -11.86 -4.83 8.97
N ARG A 40 -11.59 -6.12 8.83
CA ARG A 40 -11.60 -7.07 9.95
C ARG A 40 -10.61 -6.67 11.05
N ARG A 41 -9.41 -6.24 10.67
CA ARG A 41 -8.37 -5.79 11.60
C ARG A 41 -8.72 -4.48 12.30
N LEU A 42 -9.18 -3.49 11.54
CA LEU A 42 -9.63 -2.21 12.10
C LEU A 42 -10.84 -2.38 13.05
N ALA A 43 -11.76 -3.30 12.72
CA ALA A 43 -12.88 -3.65 13.61
C ALA A 43 -12.41 -4.31 14.91
N ALA A 44 -11.29 -5.03 14.89
CA ALA A 44 -10.67 -5.63 16.07
C ALA A 44 -9.74 -4.66 16.85
N GLY A 45 -9.70 -3.37 16.47
CA GLY A 45 -8.86 -2.36 17.13
C GLY A 45 -7.41 -2.35 16.64
N GLY A 46 -7.11 -2.99 15.50
CA GLY A 46 -5.79 -2.98 14.89
C GLY A 46 -5.45 -1.66 14.19
N VAL A 47 -4.20 -1.51 13.84
CA VAL A 47 -3.62 -0.36 13.14
C VAL A 47 -3.10 -0.79 11.77
N LEU A 48 -3.25 0.05 10.76
CA LEU A 48 -2.59 -0.11 9.47
C LEU A 48 -1.20 0.56 9.50
N TYR A 49 -0.15 -0.18 9.18
CA TYR A 49 1.19 0.37 8.92
C TYR A 49 1.51 0.23 7.43
N THR A 50 2.06 1.30 6.84
CA THR A 50 2.39 1.32 5.41
C THR A 50 3.81 1.81 5.19
N TYR A 51 4.49 1.31 4.15
CA TYR A 51 5.80 1.78 3.76
C TYR A 51 6.15 1.40 2.32
N GLY A 52 7.15 2.07 1.77
CA GLY A 52 7.73 1.85 0.45
C GLY A 52 8.88 2.82 0.21
N ASN A 53 9.50 2.76 -0.96
CA ASN A 53 10.59 3.66 -1.34
C ASN A 53 10.16 4.58 -2.48
N GLY A 54 10.65 5.82 -2.52
CA GLY A 54 10.41 6.76 -3.62
C GLY A 54 8.91 7.03 -3.86
N GLY A 55 8.43 6.78 -5.09
CA GLY A 55 7.00 6.93 -5.43
C GLY A 55 6.10 5.98 -4.61
N SER A 56 6.57 4.78 -4.32
CA SER A 56 5.86 3.84 -3.43
C SER A 56 5.78 4.32 -1.97
N ALA A 57 6.69 5.19 -1.51
CA ALA A 57 6.55 5.89 -0.23
C ALA A 57 5.41 6.91 -0.27
N ALA A 58 5.21 7.58 -1.40
CA ALA A 58 4.07 8.48 -1.60
C ALA A 58 2.74 7.72 -1.59
N ASP A 59 2.66 6.55 -2.24
CA ASP A 59 1.48 5.67 -2.19
C ASP A 59 1.17 5.22 -0.75
N ALA A 60 2.21 4.86 0.02
CA ALA A 60 2.08 4.48 1.42
C ALA A 60 1.50 5.61 2.29
N GLN A 61 1.99 6.84 2.12
CA GLN A 61 1.46 8.02 2.80
C GLN A 61 0.04 8.37 2.35
N HIS A 62 -0.26 8.22 1.06
CA HIS A 62 -1.57 8.48 0.50
C HIS A 62 -2.63 7.60 1.16
N LEU A 63 -2.40 6.27 1.21
CA LEU A 63 -3.34 5.35 1.87
C LEU A 63 -3.60 5.71 3.33
N VAL A 64 -2.57 6.13 4.06
CA VAL A 64 -2.72 6.60 5.46
C VAL A 64 -3.55 7.89 5.51
N GLY A 65 -3.34 8.81 4.58
CA GLY A 65 -4.13 10.03 4.46
C GLY A 65 -5.62 9.74 4.27
N GLU A 66 -5.95 8.77 3.42
CA GLU A 66 -7.33 8.35 3.18
C GLU A 66 -7.99 7.73 4.43
N LEU A 67 -7.23 7.05 5.28
CA LEU A 67 -7.77 6.43 6.49
C LEU A 67 -7.90 7.41 7.65
N ILE A 68 -6.88 8.22 7.92
CA ILE A 68 -6.89 9.19 9.03
C ILE A 68 -7.80 10.37 8.73
N GLY A 69 -7.74 10.91 7.51
CA GLY A 69 -8.67 11.92 7.02
C GLY A 69 -10.03 11.29 6.70
N ARG A 70 -10.38 11.29 5.46
CA ARG A 70 -11.51 10.54 4.88
C ARG A 70 -11.29 10.39 3.38
N TYR A 71 -11.85 9.35 2.79
CA TYR A 71 -11.88 9.21 1.32
C TYR A 71 -13.04 10.03 0.73
N LEU A 72 -14.24 9.51 0.74
CA LEU A 72 -15.41 10.20 0.17
C LEU A 72 -16.50 10.53 1.21
N ARG A 73 -16.63 9.72 2.27
CA ARG A 73 -17.71 9.82 3.25
C ARG A 73 -17.22 10.43 4.55
N GLU A 74 -18.10 11.19 5.20
CA GLU A 74 -17.87 11.59 6.58
C GLU A 74 -17.95 10.36 7.48
N ARG A 75 -16.92 10.15 8.30
CA ARG A 75 -16.82 9.03 9.23
C ARG A 75 -15.70 9.28 10.26
N ARG A 76 -15.61 8.46 11.28
CA ARG A 76 -14.52 8.53 12.26
C ARG A 76 -13.14 8.30 11.60
N PRO A 77 -12.06 8.92 12.12
CA PRO A 77 -10.71 8.58 11.69
C PRO A 77 -10.38 7.13 12.01
N LEU A 78 -9.59 6.50 11.13
CA LEU A 78 -9.15 5.12 11.28
C LEU A 78 -7.64 5.09 11.56
N PRO A 79 -7.16 4.22 12.49
CA PRO A 79 -5.77 4.22 12.89
C PRO A 79 -4.86 3.69 11.77
N ALA A 80 -3.96 4.55 11.30
CA ALA A 80 -2.99 4.23 10.26
C ALA A 80 -1.70 5.03 10.44
N VAL A 81 -0.55 4.46 10.07
CA VAL A 81 0.76 5.09 10.18
C VAL A 81 1.62 4.77 8.97
N ALA A 82 2.17 5.78 8.31
CA ALA A 82 3.18 5.61 7.26
C ALA A 82 4.59 5.66 7.88
N LEU A 83 5.33 4.56 7.81
CA LEU A 83 6.66 4.42 8.42
C LEU A 83 7.77 5.17 7.68
N VAL A 84 7.41 5.91 6.64
CA VAL A 84 8.31 6.72 5.80
C VAL A 84 8.38 8.18 6.22
N GLY A 85 7.48 8.63 7.12
CA GLY A 85 7.28 10.05 7.41
C GLY A 85 8.27 10.64 8.41
N ASP A 86 8.86 9.85 9.29
CA ASP A 86 9.82 10.32 10.31
C ASP A 86 11.25 10.22 9.80
N ALA A 87 11.76 11.34 9.28
CA ALA A 87 13.13 11.42 8.75
C ALA A 87 14.19 11.15 9.83
N ALA A 88 13.93 11.47 11.10
CA ALA A 88 14.87 11.22 12.19
C ALA A 88 14.99 9.71 12.47
N VAL A 89 13.86 9.01 12.53
CA VAL A 89 13.84 7.54 12.71
C VAL A 89 14.51 6.83 11.53
N VAL A 90 14.14 7.19 10.30
CA VAL A 90 14.71 6.59 9.08
C VAL A 90 16.23 6.81 9.01
N SER A 91 16.69 8.05 9.24
CA SER A 91 18.12 8.37 9.17
C SER A 91 18.93 7.73 10.31
N CYS A 92 18.39 7.68 11.51
CA CYS A 92 19.02 6.99 12.66
C CYS A 92 19.22 5.51 12.34
N ILE A 93 18.19 4.79 11.92
CA ILE A 93 18.29 3.38 11.58
C ILE A 93 19.27 3.14 10.43
N ALA A 94 19.21 3.98 9.38
CA ALA A 94 20.11 3.86 8.23
C ALA A 94 21.57 4.09 8.61
N ASN A 95 21.84 5.03 9.54
CA ASN A 95 23.19 5.34 10.01
C ASN A 95 23.76 4.29 10.95
N ASP A 96 22.96 3.82 11.90
CA ASP A 96 23.44 2.97 13.00
C ASP A 96 23.41 1.46 12.65
N TYR A 97 22.62 1.07 11.66
CA TYR A 97 22.44 -0.31 11.22
C TYR A 97 22.62 -0.44 9.70
N SER A 98 21.52 -0.33 8.95
CA SER A 98 21.48 -0.41 7.49
C SER A 98 20.23 0.28 6.96
N TYR A 99 20.33 0.87 5.76
CA TYR A 99 19.15 1.33 5.07
C TYR A 99 18.13 0.19 4.81
N ASP A 100 18.61 -1.03 4.63
CA ASP A 100 17.73 -2.21 4.45
C ASP A 100 16.83 -2.49 5.65
N ASP A 101 17.18 -2.01 6.83
CA ASP A 101 16.47 -2.29 8.08
C ASP A 101 15.50 -1.17 8.50
N VAL A 102 15.41 -0.09 7.71
CA VAL A 102 14.64 1.10 8.09
C VAL A 102 13.16 0.82 8.38
N PHE A 103 12.52 -0.08 7.64
CA PHE A 103 11.15 -0.46 7.88
C PHE A 103 11.03 -1.64 8.85
N ALA A 104 11.89 -2.63 8.72
CA ALA A 104 11.87 -3.82 9.57
C ALA A 104 11.95 -3.47 11.06
N ARG A 105 12.87 -2.56 11.46
CA ARG A 105 13.01 -2.13 12.85
C ARG A 105 11.79 -1.40 13.39
N GLN A 106 11.15 -0.56 12.58
CA GLN A 106 9.92 0.13 12.96
C GLN A 106 8.77 -0.87 13.12
N VAL A 107 8.61 -1.81 12.18
CA VAL A 107 7.61 -2.88 12.25
C VAL A 107 7.83 -3.76 13.48
N GLN A 108 9.06 -4.17 13.78
CA GLN A 108 9.40 -4.95 15.00
C GLN A 108 8.98 -4.23 16.29
N ALA A 109 9.17 -2.92 16.35
CA ALA A 109 8.82 -2.12 17.52
C ALA A 109 7.31 -1.91 17.68
N LEU A 110 6.60 -1.69 16.59
CA LEU A 110 5.23 -1.14 16.59
C LEU A 110 4.16 -2.18 16.34
N ALA A 111 4.33 -3.06 15.33
CA ALA A 111 3.26 -3.94 14.86
C ALA A 111 2.93 -5.04 15.88
N ARG A 112 1.64 -5.34 15.99
CA ARG A 112 1.04 -6.35 16.89
C ARG A 112 0.22 -7.34 16.09
N PRO A 113 -0.16 -8.51 16.64
CA PRO A 113 -0.91 -9.55 15.91
C PRO A 113 -2.23 -9.11 15.30
N GLN A 114 -2.90 -8.09 15.86
CA GLN A 114 -4.15 -7.54 15.32
C GLN A 114 -3.94 -6.55 14.16
N ASP A 115 -2.69 -6.13 13.88
CA ASP A 115 -2.39 -5.09 12.91
C ASP A 115 -2.23 -5.63 11.48
N MET A 116 -2.26 -4.72 10.51
CA MET A 116 -1.91 -4.98 9.12
C MET A 116 -0.70 -4.14 8.73
N VAL A 117 0.22 -4.73 8.00
CA VAL A 117 1.43 -4.09 7.50
C VAL A 117 1.47 -4.23 5.98
N VAL A 118 1.47 -3.11 5.27
CA VAL A 118 1.47 -3.04 3.80
C VAL A 118 2.80 -2.51 3.30
N GLY A 119 3.49 -3.30 2.49
CA GLY A 119 4.72 -2.93 1.80
C GLY A 119 4.50 -2.71 0.30
N PHE A 120 4.89 -1.52 -0.20
CA PHE A 120 4.80 -1.17 -1.61
C PHE A 120 6.16 -1.32 -2.29
N SER A 121 6.24 -2.13 -3.35
CA SER A 121 7.46 -2.30 -4.16
C SER A 121 7.14 -2.68 -5.60
N THR A 122 7.44 -1.83 -6.55
CA THR A 122 7.21 -2.09 -7.98
C THR A 122 8.06 -3.24 -8.51
N SER A 123 9.28 -3.41 -8.00
CA SER A 123 10.18 -4.51 -8.37
C SER A 123 9.91 -5.81 -7.60
N GLY A 124 9.33 -5.70 -6.39
CA GLY A 124 9.16 -6.81 -5.47
C GLY A 124 10.44 -7.41 -4.89
N THR A 125 11.59 -6.77 -5.15
CA THR A 125 12.91 -7.27 -4.71
C THR A 125 13.66 -6.31 -3.78
N SER A 126 13.03 -5.18 -3.40
CA SER A 126 13.65 -4.19 -2.51
C SER A 126 13.90 -4.79 -1.12
N PRO A 127 15.15 -4.92 -0.66
CA PRO A 127 15.47 -5.56 0.63
C PRO A 127 14.76 -4.90 1.81
N THR A 128 14.67 -3.55 1.81
CA THR A 128 13.94 -2.77 2.82
C THR A 128 12.49 -3.24 2.97
N VAL A 129 11.82 -3.49 1.83
CA VAL A 129 10.40 -3.85 1.83
C VAL A 129 10.22 -5.32 2.20
N VAL A 130 11.04 -6.22 1.66
CA VAL A 130 11.03 -7.65 2.00
C VAL A 130 11.27 -7.88 3.48
N LYS A 131 12.32 -7.24 4.06
CA LYS A 131 12.62 -7.35 5.50
C LYS A 131 11.48 -6.82 6.37
N GLY A 132 10.81 -5.75 5.96
CA GLY A 132 9.66 -5.20 6.68
C GLY A 132 8.47 -6.17 6.75
N LEU A 133 8.12 -6.85 5.65
CA LEU A 133 7.05 -7.87 5.65
C LEU A 133 7.45 -9.12 6.45
N ALA A 134 8.71 -9.53 6.39
CA ALA A 134 9.21 -10.62 7.23
C ALA A 134 9.09 -10.29 8.73
N ALA A 135 9.39 -9.04 9.12
CA ALA A 135 9.21 -8.57 10.48
C ALA A 135 7.73 -8.54 10.90
N ALA A 136 6.81 -8.15 10.02
CA ALA A 136 5.38 -8.16 10.27
C ALA A 136 4.89 -9.58 10.59
N ARG A 137 5.25 -10.56 9.79
CA ARG A 137 4.91 -11.97 10.00
C ARG A 137 5.51 -12.52 11.31
N ALA A 138 6.76 -12.17 11.61
CA ALA A 138 7.39 -12.57 12.87
C ALA A 138 6.66 -12.03 14.10
N ASN A 139 6.03 -10.85 14.01
CA ASN A 139 5.19 -10.26 15.04
C ASN A 139 3.74 -10.78 15.04
N GLY A 140 3.37 -11.65 14.09
CA GLY A 140 2.00 -12.18 13.93
C GLY A 140 1.02 -11.19 13.26
N ALA A 141 1.49 -10.06 12.77
CA ALA A 141 0.69 -9.10 12.01
C ALA A 141 0.43 -9.61 10.58
N CYS A 142 -0.70 -9.21 9.98
CA CYS A 142 -0.97 -9.52 8.59
C CYS A 142 -0.04 -8.73 7.68
N SER A 143 0.70 -9.42 6.84
CA SER A 143 1.59 -8.83 5.85
C SER A 143 0.93 -8.77 4.48
N VAL A 144 0.98 -7.59 3.84
CA VAL A 144 0.39 -7.37 2.51
C VAL A 144 1.43 -6.76 1.58
N ALA A 145 1.59 -7.35 0.40
CA ALA A 145 2.47 -6.84 -0.66
C ALA A 145 1.66 -6.13 -1.75
N PHE A 146 2.05 -4.89 -2.07
CA PHE A 146 1.67 -4.23 -3.32
C PHE A 146 2.87 -4.31 -4.27
N THR A 147 2.73 -5.07 -5.36
CA THR A 147 3.85 -5.36 -6.25
C THR A 147 3.40 -5.55 -7.71
N SER A 148 4.25 -6.10 -8.55
CA SER A 148 3.96 -6.40 -9.95
C SER A 148 4.19 -7.87 -10.26
N THR A 149 3.98 -8.25 -11.51
CA THR A 149 4.31 -9.60 -12.01
C THR A 149 5.78 -9.98 -11.84
N ARG A 150 6.69 -9.01 -11.68
CA ARG A 150 8.11 -9.23 -11.34
C ARG A 150 8.35 -9.49 -9.85
N GLY A 151 7.38 -9.19 -9.01
CA GLY A 151 7.51 -9.16 -7.56
C GLY A 151 7.28 -10.48 -6.86
N GLY A 152 7.66 -11.61 -7.47
CA GLY A 152 7.39 -12.95 -6.96
C GLY A 152 7.86 -13.19 -5.52
N ASP A 153 9.07 -12.73 -5.17
CA ASP A 153 9.62 -12.90 -3.82
C ASP A 153 8.82 -12.14 -2.76
N LEU A 154 8.44 -10.89 -3.05
CA LEU A 154 7.65 -10.09 -2.13
C LEU A 154 6.23 -10.65 -1.98
N ALA A 155 5.59 -11.02 -3.10
CA ALA A 155 4.26 -11.62 -3.08
C ALA A 155 4.25 -12.97 -2.32
N ALA A 156 5.28 -13.80 -2.52
CA ALA A 156 5.42 -15.08 -1.81
C ALA A 156 5.72 -14.92 -0.30
N ALA A 157 6.35 -13.81 0.10
CA ALA A 157 6.67 -13.51 1.48
C ALA A 157 5.49 -12.93 2.27
N ALA A 158 4.43 -12.48 1.61
CA ALA A 158 3.25 -11.84 2.23
C ALA A 158 2.09 -12.83 2.42
N ASP A 159 1.20 -12.52 3.38
CA ASP A 159 -0.05 -13.28 3.57
C ASP A 159 -1.07 -12.95 2.48
N LEU A 160 -1.09 -11.70 2.00
CA LEU A 160 -1.92 -11.22 0.89
C LEU A 160 -1.07 -10.40 -0.08
N ALA A 161 -1.44 -10.37 -1.36
CA ALA A 161 -0.76 -9.56 -2.35
C ALA A 161 -1.74 -8.95 -3.37
N VAL A 162 -1.47 -7.69 -3.75
CA VAL A 162 -2.03 -7.05 -4.93
C VAL A 162 -0.92 -7.03 -5.99
N VAL A 163 -1.10 -7.81 -7.04
CA VAL A 163 -0.11 -7.96 -8.12
C VAL A 163 -0.58 -7.23 -9.36
N VAL A 164 0.10 -6.16 -9.73
CA VAL A 164 -0.19 -5.39 -10.94
C VAL A 164 0.36 -6.13 -12.17
N PRO A 165 -0.47 -6.35 -13.21
CA PRO A 165 -0.05 -7.05 -14.44
C PRO A 165 0.74 -6.11 -15.38
N ALA A 166 1.84 -5.53 -14.90
CA ALA A 166 2.72 -4.64 -15.64
C ALA A 166 4.17 -4.81 -15.21
N GLU A 167 5.08 -4.32 -16.05
CA GLU A 167 6.52 -4.31 -15.80
C GLU A 167 7.11 -2.90 -15.67
N GLU A 168 6.44 -1.89 -16.20
CA GLU A 168 6.88 -0.49 -16.15
C GLU A 168 6.52 0.14 -14.82
N THR A 169 7.51 0.70 -14.12
CA THR A 169 7.34 1.31 -12.80
C THR A 169 6.20 2.32 -12.74
N ALA A 170 6.07 3.19 -13.75
CA ALA A 170 5.00 4.18 -13.80
C ALA A 170 3.60 3.51 -13.83
N ARG A 171 3.42 2.53 -14.71
CA ARG A 171 2.13 1.79 -14.82
C ARG A 171 1.81 1.04 -13.53
N ILE A 172 2.84 0.45 -12.87
CA ILE A 172 2.65 -0.25 -11.60
C ILE A 172 2.20 0.72 -10.51
N GLN A 173 2.86 1.87 -10.36
CA GLN A 173 2.49 2.88 -9.35
C GLN A 173 1.10 3.45 -9.60
N GLU A 174 0.73 3.74 -10.84
CA GLU A 174 -0.63 4.18 -11.18
C GLU A 174 -1.70 3.16 -10.76
N MET A 175 -1.42 1.87 -10.91
CA MET A 175 -2.34 0.80 -10.49
C MET A 175 -2.30 0.56 -8.98
N HIS A 176 -1.16 0.76 -8.30
CA HIS A 176 -1.11 0.79 -6.85
C HIS A 176 -2.02 1.90 -6.30
N LEU A 177 -1.95 3.10 -6.89
CA LEU A 177 -2.82 4.21 -6.55
C LEU A 177 -4.30 3.89 -6.80
N LEU A 178 -4.64 3.29 -7.94
CA LEU A 178 -6.01 2.83 -8.20
C LEU A 178 -6.47 1.81 -7.16
N ALA A 179 -5.65 0.81 -6.84
CA ALA A 179 -5.98 -0.24 -5.89
C ALA A 179 -6.19 0.31 -4.47
N LEU A 180 -5.33 1.23 -4.00
CA LEU A 180 -5.52 1.86 -2.69
C LEU A 180 -6.80 2.70 -2.62
N HIS A 181 -7.21 3.38 -3.70
CA HIS A 181 -8.48 4.08 -3.77
C HIS A 181 -9.68 3.12 -3.70
N LEU A 182 -9.62 1.97 -4.39
CA LEU A 182 -10.67 0.96 -4.32
C LEU A 182 -10.79 0.36 -2.91
N ILE A 183 -9.66 0.11 -2.24
CA ILE A 183 -9.64 -0.34 -0.83
C ILE A 183 -10.23 0.76 0.06
N SER A 184 -9.82 2.01 -0.13
CA SER A 184 -10.31 3.16 0.63
C SER A 184 -11.83 3.33 0.48
N GLU A 185 -12.39 3.13 -0.73
CA GLU A 185 -13.84 3.16 -0.96
C GLU A 185 -14.58 2.08 -0.15
N LEU A 186 -14.05 0.86 -0.12
CA LEU A 186 -14.67 -0.25 0.63
C LEU A 186 -14.60 -0.01 2.15
N VAL A 187 -13.44 0.41 2.64
CA VAL A 187 -13.21 0.75 4.06
C VAL A 187 -14.08 1.94 4.49
N ASP A 188 -14.19 2.96 3.65
CA ASP A 188 -15.00 4.16 3.90
C ASP A 188 -16.50 3.82 4.02
N ARG A 189 -17.01 2.93 3.13
CA ARG A 189 -18.40 2.42 3.21
C ARG A 189 -18.65 1.65 4.50
N TRP A 190 -17.72 0.78 4.89
CA TRP A 190 -17.82 0.04 6.14
C TRP A 190 -17.83 0.99 7.33
N ALA A 191 -16.88 1.91 7.41
CA ALA A 191 -16.73 2.80 8.56
C ALA A 191 -17.93 3.75 8.72
N ALA A 192 -18.48 4.28 7.62
CA ALA A 192 -19.69 5.11 7.64
C ALA A 192 -20.95 4.33 8.04
N GLY A 193 -21.02 3.02 7.73
CA GLY A 193 -22.14 2.15 8.11
C GLY A 193 -22.11 1.67 9.54
N THR A 194 -20.98 1.77 10.24
CA THR A 194 -20.79 1.32 11.63
C THR A 194 -20.93 2.44 12.67
N GLU A 195 -21.06 3.69 12.26
CA GLU A 195 -21.28 4.79 13.19
C GLU A 195 -22.69 4.80 13.76
N PRO A 196 -22.87 5.02 15.10
CA PRO A 196 -24.18 5.32 15.62
C PRO A 196 -24.71 6.59 14.96
N ALA A 197 -25.99 6.62 14.60
CA ALA A 197 -26.63 7.84 14.10
C ALA A 197 -26.30 9.03 15.02
N PRO A 198 -26.01 10.22 14.48
CA PRO A 198 -25.73 11.39 15.29
C PRO A 198 -26.89 11.58 16.28
N ALA A 199 -26.56 11.79 17.56
CA ALA A 199 -27.56 12.08 18.56
C ALA A 199 -28.33 13.34 18.12
N SER A 200 -29.63 13.18 17.86
CA SER A 200 -30.56 14.23 17.48
C SER A 200 -30.74 15.28 18.57
#